data_75fe95a98b76865daad75f018aa25e63
#
_entry.id   75fe95a98b76865daad75f018aa25e63
#
_cell.length_a   1.000
_cell.length_b   1.000
_cell.length_c   1.000
_cell.angle_alpha   90.00
_cell.angle_beta   90.00
_cell.angle_gamma   90.00
#
_symmetry.space_group_name_H-M   'P 1'
#
loop_
_entity.id
_entity.type
_entity.pdbx_description
1 polymer ?
#
loop_
_entity_poly.entity_id
_entity_poly.type
_entity_poly.pdbx_seq_one_letter_code
_entity_poly.pdbx_strand_id
1 'polypeptide(L)'
;FFCVLSLPLDAAVDLVLRNGLVYDGTGRPPVQAHVAVHQGKIVAVDRNPVRGRQTLDATGLVVAPGFIDVHTHAENIVYHAKAENFLRMGVTTLVLGNCGSSKLDIGQFFERMSQIGFSPNIASLIGHGTVRNQVMGGSLRRPPVADELKQMRQHITKAMNDGALGMSTGLIYLPGTFAKTDELIALAQTVSAHDGIYVSHMRSEGTNIFKAVDEVC
;
A
#
# COMPACT_ATOMS: atom_id res chain seq x y z
N PHE A 1 -12.56 -16.19 6.72
CA PHE A 1 -12.45 -17.63 6.94
C PHE A 1 -11.12 -17.93 7.59
N PHE A 2 -11.07 -18.15 8.92
CA PHE A 2 -9.89 -18.69 9.58
C PHE A 2 -9.84 -20.18 9.25
N CYS A 3 -8.88 -20.58 8.42
CA CYS A 3 -8.55 -21.99 8.26
C CYS A 3 -7.83 -22.43 9.54
N VAL A 4 -8.53 -23.09 10.44
CA VAL A 4 -7.91 -23.75 11.59
C VAL A 4 -7.17 -24.96 11.05
N LEU A 5 -5.88 -24.83 10.80
CA LEU A 5 -5.01 -25.98 10.60
C LEU A 5 -4.98 -26.75 11.92
N SER A 6 -5.47 -27.99 11.93
CA SER A 6 -5.32 -28.90 13.06
C SER A 6 -3.85 -29.23 13.25
N LEU A 7 -3.19 -28.45 14.12
CA LEU A 7 -1.85 -28.81 14.58
C LEU A 7 -1.95 -30.06 15.48
N PRO A 8 -1.00 -30.99 15.41
CA PRO A 8 -0.96 -32.07 16.39
C PRO A 8 -0.86 -31.47 17.81
N LEU A 9 -1.57 -32.04 18.75
CA LEU A 9 -1.74 -31.55 20.14
C LEU A 9 -0.43 -31.27 20.90
N ASP A 10 0.73 -31.75 20.41
CA ASP A 10 2.05 -31.61 21.03
C ASP A 10 3.03 -30.69 20.29
N ALA A 11 2.69 -30.15 19.15
CA ALA A 11 3.59 -29.27 18.42
C ALA A 11 3.57 -27.84 19.01
N ALA A 12 4.67 -27.43 19.66
CA ALA A 12 4.84 -26.05 20.11
C ALA A 12 4.87 -25.09 18.92
N VAL A 13 3.98 -24.10 18.90
CA VAL A 13 4.02 -23.00 17.91
C VAL A 13 5.21 -22.06 18.18
N ASP A 14 5.57 -21.21 17.21
CA ASP A 14 6.75 -20.37 17.36
C ASP A 14 6.54 -19.25 18.39
N LEU A 15 5.37 -18.60 18.35
CA LEU A 15 5.04 -17.48 19.22
C LEU A 15 3.59 -17.55 19.67
N VAL A 16 3.36 -17.24 20.95
CA VAL A 16 2.01 -17.02 21.51
C VAL A 16 1.92 -15.66 22.16
N LEU A 17 0.96 -14.84 21.73
CA LEU A 17 0.52 -13.66 22.46
C LEU A 17 -0.57 -14.09 23.44
N ARG A 18 -0.32 -13.98 24.75
CA ARG A 18 -1.26 -14.45 25.78
C ARG A 18 -2.09 -13.31 26.37
N ASN A 19 -3.32 -13.63 26.72
CA ASN A 19 -4.19 -12.77 27.50
C ASN A 19 -4.49 -11.42 26.88
N GLY A 20 -4.45 -11.30 25.53
CA GLY A 20 -4.75 -10.05 24.85
C GLY A 20 -6.24 -9.83 24.61
N LEU A 21 -6.67 -8.57 24.59
CA LEU A 21 -7.98 -8.21 24.06
C LEU A 21 -7.88 -8.15 22.53
N VAL A 22 -8.34 -9.20 21.85
CA VAL A 22 -8.12 -9.38 20.41
C VAL A 22 -9.22 -8.73 19.60
N TYR A 23 -8.83 -7.78 18.73
CA TYR A 23 -9.64 -7.22 17.64
C TYR A 23 -9.21 -7.90 16.34
N ASP A 24 -10.10 -8.62 15.67
CA ASP A 24 -9.76 -9.40 14.47
C ASP A 24 -9.92 -8.63 13.15
N GLY A 25 -10.31 -7.36 13.21
CA GLY A 25 -10.52 -6.49 12.03
C GLY A 25 -11.84 -6.74 11.29
N THR A 26 -12.71 -7.63 11.77
CA THR A 26 -13.98 -7.96 11.09
C THR A 26 -15.15 -7.06 11.52
N GLY A 27 -14.94 -6.14 12.46
CA GLY A 27 -15.99 -5.29 13.05
C GLY A 27 -16.78 -5.98 14.17
N ARG A 28 -16.48 -7.24 14.49
CA ARG A 28 -17.09 -7.95 15.64
C ARG A 28 -16.52 -7.42 16.96
N PRO A 29 -17.27 -7.57 18.08
CA PRO A 29 -16.75 -7.25 19.40
C PRO A 29 -15.44 -7.99 19.69
N PRO A 30 -14.47 -7.34 20.37
CA PRO A 30 -13.20 -7.97 20.72
C PRO A 30 -13.41 -9.12 21.71
N VAL A 31 -12.47 -10.04 21.71
CA VAL A 31 -12.48 -11.19 22.61
C VAL A 31 -11.17 -11.29 23.40
N GLN A 32 -11.27 -11.65 24.68
CA GLN A 32 -10.10 -12.01 25.47
C GLN A 32 -9.62 -13.39 25.01
N ALA A 33 -8.42 -13.44 24.40
CA ALA A 33 -7.92 -14.65 23.77
C ALA A 33 -6.37 -14.68 23.71
N HIS A 34 -5.85 -15.83 23.26
CA HIS A 34 -4.46 -16.05 22.91
C HIS A 34 -4.34 -16.08 21.38
N VAL A 35 -3.27 -15.50 20.84
CA VAL A 35 -2.97 -15.56 19.39
C VAL A 35 -1.73 -16.42 19.21
N ALA A 36 -1.86 -17.51 18.47
CA ALA A 36 -0.76 -18.42 18.15
C ALA A 36 -0.24 -18.21 16.74
N VAL A 37 1.07 -18.07 16.62
CA VAL A 37 1.77 -17.86 15.34
C VAL A 37 2.74 -19.01 15.10
N HIS A 38 2.70 -19.57 13.90
CA HIS A 38 3.61 -20.61 13.44
C HIS A 38 4.03 -20.34 12.00
N GLN A 39 5.34 -20.37 11.73
CA GLN A 39 5.92 -20.07 10.42
C GLN A 39 5.40 -18.74 9.81
N GLY A 40 5.34 -17.68 10.65
CA GLY A 40 4.90 -16.35 10.24
C GLY A 40 3.40 -16.20 9.98
N LYS A 41 2.59 -17.22 10.29
CA LYS A 41 1.12 -17.20 10.10
C LYS A 41 0.38 -17.36 11.42
N ILE A 42 -0.74 -16.65 11.58
CA ILE A 42 -1.67 -16.88 12.67
C ILE A 42 -2.35 -18.23 12.43
N VAL A 43 -2.16 -19.18 13.34
CA VAL A 43 -2.71 -20.54 13.26
C VAL A 43 -3.87 -20.76 14.21
N ALA A 44 -3.99 -19.93 15.26
CA ALA A 44 -5.14 -19.97 16.16
C ALA A 44 -5.37 -18.62 16.85
N VAL A 45 -6.63 -18.32 17.12
CA VAL A 45 -7.08 -17.30 18.07
C VAL A 45 -8.07 -18.04 18.99
N ASP A 46 -7.64 -18.35 20.22
CA ASP A 46 -8.40 -19.23 21.12
C ASP A 46 -8.39 -18.69 22.56
N ARG A 47 -9.42 -19.02 23.32
CA ARG A 47 -9.50 -18.71 24.76
C ARG A 47 -8.68 -19.68 25.58
N ASN A 48 -8.41 -20.87 25.05
CA ASN A 48 -7.56 -21.86 25.70
C ASN A 48 -6.09 -21.61 25.44
N PRO A 49 -5.23 -21.79 26.44
CA PRO A 49 -3.81 -21.53 26.26
C PRO A 49 -3.15 -22.53 25.30
N VAL A 50 -2.37 -22.02 24.35
CA VAL A 50 -1.55 -22.80 23.43
C VAL A 50 -0.11 -22.77 23.92
N ARG A 51 0.64 -23.87 23.73
CA ARG A 51 2.09 -23.89 24.02
C ARG A 51 2.88 -23.25 22.88
N GLY A 52 3.72 -22.27 23.20
CA GLY A 52 4.62 -21.60 22.26
C GLY A 52 6.07 -21.74 22.70
N ARG A 53 6.99 -21.74 21.72
CA ARG A 53 8.43 -21.61 21.98
C ARG A 53 8.77 -20.26 22.62
N GLN A 54 8.09 -19.21 22.16
CA GLN A 54 8.11 -17.87 22.75
C GLN A 54 6.71 -17.50 23.20
N THR A 55 6.64 -16.76 24.30
CA THR A 55 5.35 -16.27 24.81
C THR A 55 5.53 -14.80 25.21
N LEU A 56 4.65 -13.94 24.72
CA LEU A 56 4.51 -12.55 25.13
C LEU A 56 3.21 -12.40 25.91
N ASP A 57 3.27 -11.86 27.10
CA ASP A 57 2.07 -11.55 27.88
C ASP A 57 1.49 -10.21 27.40
N ALA A 58 0.28 -10.26 26.92
CA ALA A 58 -0.51 -9.11 26.44
C ALA A 58 -1.65 -8.75 27.42
N THR A 59 -1.54 -9.15 28.68
CA THR A 59 -2.53 -8.80 29.72
C THR A 59 -2.73 -7.30 29.79
N GLY A 60 -3.97 -6.84 29.65
CA GLY A 60 -4.30 -5.41 29.64
C GLY A 60 -3.96 -4.67 28.33
N LEU A 61 -3.47 -5.38 27.34
CA LEU A 61 -3.14 -4.82 26.01
C LEU A 61 -4.14 -5.28 24.96
N VAL A 62 -4.23 -4.46 23.89
CA VAL A 62 -4.98 -4.80 22.67
C VAL A 62 -4.05 -5.53 21.71
N VAL A 63 -4.56 -6.61 21.11
CA VAL A 63 -3.93 -7.31 20.00
C VAL A 63 -4.81 -7.10 18.76
N ALA A 64 -4.26 -6.48 17.75
CA ALA A 64 -4.96 -6.17 16.49
C ALA A 64 -4.05 -6.42 15.29
N PRO A 65 -4.61 -6.56 14.06
CA PRO A 65 -3.83 -6.50 12.83
C PRO A 65 -3.03 -5.20 12.77
N GLY A 66 -1.83 -5.26 12.21
CA GLY A 66 -1.06 -4.04 11.95
C GLY A 66 -1.79 -3.12 10.98
N PHE A 67 -1.68 -1.80 11.19
CA PHE A 67 -2.33 -0.81 10.34
C PHE A 67 -1.68 -0.76 8.96
N ILE A 68 -2.50 -0.52 7.95
CA ILE A 68 -2.07 -0.23 6.57
C ILE A 68 -2.20 1.28 6.39
N ASP A 69 -1.07 1.98 6.24
CA ASP A 69 -1.07 3.38 5.86
C ASP A 69 -1.19 3.48 4.34
N VAL A 70 -2.39 3.82 3.88
CA VAL A 70 -2.74 3.85 2.45
C VAL A 70 -2.24 5.09 1.72
N HIS A 71 -1.68 6.07 2.43
CA HIS A 71 -1.25 7.34 1.85
C HIS A 71 0.05 7.84 2.49
N THR A 72 1.19 7.39 1.96
CA THR A 72 2.50 7.86 2.43
C THR A 72 3.34 8.45 1.30
N HIS A 73 4.30 9.32 1.68
CA HIS A 73 5.32 9.89 0.82
C HIS A 73 6.70 9.49 1.36
N ALA A 74 6.93 8.19 1.48
CA ALA A 74 8.11 7.62 2.12
C ALA A 74 9.07 6.95 1.12
N GLU A 75 9.14 7.42 -0.13
CA GLU A 75 9.99 6.85 -1.18
C GLU A 75 11.49 6.89 -0.86
N ASN A 76 11.89 7.73 0.09
CA ASN A 76 13.27 7.83 0.58
C ASN A 76 13.55 6.96 1.80
N ILE A 77 12.58 6.16 2.25
CA ILE A 77 12.70 5.28 3.41
C ILE A 77 13.77 4.17 3.23
N VAL A 78 14.25 3.98 2.00
CA VAL A 78 15.40 3.11 1.68
C VAL A 78 16.64 3.40 2.54
N TYR A 79 16.76 4.62 3.06
CA TYR A 79 17.85 5.01 3.97
C TYR A 79 17.56 4.69 5.46
N HIS A 80 16.35 4.25 5.79
CA HIS A 80 15.86 3.99 7.14
C HIS A 80 15.12 2.66 7.22
N ALA A 81 15.78 1.56 6.84
CA ALA A 81 15.17 0.24 6.64
C ALA A 81 14.36 -0.29 7.85
N LYS A 82 14.71 0.10 9.08
CA LYS A 82 13.95 -0.29 10.27
C LYS A 82 12.58 0.37 10.37
N ALA A 83 12.41 1.57 9.78
CA ALA A 83 11.15 2.33 9.78
C ALA A 83 10.46 2.40 11.16
N GLU A 84 11.24 2.58 12.24
CA GLU A 84 10.77 2.46 13.63
C GLU A 84 9.61 3.42 13.96
N ASN A 85 9.59 4.59 13.34
CA ASN A 85 8.49 5.55 13.49
C ASN A 85 7.14 4.95 13.10
N PHE A 86 7.06 4.23 11.99
CA PHE A 86 5.84 3.56 11.54
C PHE A 86 5.50 2.37 12.43
N LEU A 87 6.48 1.50 12.71
CA LEU A 87 6.26 0.32 13.54
C LEU A 87 5.81 0.68 14.96
N ARG A 88 6.35 1.76 15.57
CA ARG A 88 5.94 2.24 16.89
C ARG A 88 4.53 2.81 16.93
N MET A 89 3.98 3.20 15.78
CA MET A 89 2.58 3.59 15.62
C MET A 89 1.65 2.41 15.26
N GLY A 90 2.20 1.19 15.18
CA GLY A 90 1.46 0.00 14.79
C GLY A 90 1.23 -0.14 13.29
N VAL A 91 1.88 0.69 12.46
CA VAL A 91 1.79 0.61 11.00
C VAL A 91 2.77 -0.46 10.50
N THR A 92 2.25 -1.47 9.82
CA THR A 92 3.03 -2.62 9.32
C THR A 92 3.06 -2.70 7.79
N THR A 93 2.28 -1.86 7.10
CA THR A 93 2.24 -1.80 5.64
C THR A 93 2.12 -0.34 5.20
N LEU A 94 2.93 0.05 4.22
CA LEU A 94 2.95 1.40 3.64
C LEU A 94 2.57 1.32 2.17
N VAL A 95 1.64 2.19 1.74
CA VAL A 95 1.34 2.41 0.33
C VAL A 95 1.99 3.72 -0.12
N LEU A 96 2.96 3.60 -0.99
CA LEU A 96 3.77 4.68 -1.55
C LEU A 96 3.24 5.11 -2.93
N GLY A 97 3.86 6.13 -3.50
CA GLY A 97 3.53 6.56 -4.87
C GLY A 97 2.26 7.38 -4.96
N ASN A 98 1.87 8.07 -3.90
CA ASN A 98 0.67 8.90 -3.84
C ASN A 98 0.84 10.27 -4.53
N CYS A 99 -0.27 10.97 -4.77
CA CYS A 99 -0.33 12.34 -5.31
C CYS A 99 0.42 12.50 -6.64
N GLY A 100 0.47 11.47 -7.47
CA GLY A 100 1.10 11.50 -8.80
C GLY A 100 2.63 11.44 -8.79
N SER A 101 3.25 11.19 -7.63
CA SER A 101 4.71 11.11 -7.47
C SER A 101 5.13 9.72 -6.98
N SER A 102 6.04 9.07 -7.68
CA SER A 102 6.56 7.74 -7.32
C SER A 102 7.98 7.52 -7.83
N LYS A 103 8.57 6.37 -7.51
CA LYS A 103 9.66 5.84 -8.34
C LYS A 103 9.12 5.45 -9.71
N LEU A 104 9.87 5.70 -10.77
CA LEU A 104 9.44 5.33 -12.13
C LEU A 104 9.54 3.83 -12.37
N ASP A 105 10.65 3.23 -11.96
CA ASP A 105 10.88 1.79 -12.05
C ASP A 105 10.47 1.12 -10.73
N ILE A 106 9.23 0.67 -10.68
CA ILE A 106 8.63 0.03 -9.49
C ILE A 106 9.30 -1.30 -9.18
N GLY A 107 9.63 -2.09 -10.21
CA GLY A 107 10.31 -3.38 -10.04
C GLY A 107 11.67 -3.25 -9.38
N GLN A 108 12.50 -2.33 -9.91
CA GLN A 108 13.82 -2.06 -9.32
C GLN A 108 13.71 -1.53 -7.88
N PHE A 109 12.68 -0.71 -7.62
CA PHE A 109 12.43 -0.22 -6.28
C PHE A 109 12.10 -1.35 -5.31
N PHE A 110 11.19 -2.26 -5.67
CA PHE A 110 10.83 -3.41 -4.83
C PHE A 110 12.00 -4.37 -4.62
N GLU A 111 12.79 -4.63 -5.67
CA GLU A 111 13.99 -5.45 -5.56
C GLU A 111 14.97 -4.85 -4.55
N ARG A 112 15.24 -3.55 -4.63
CA ARG A 112 16.10 -2.85 -3.67
C ARG A 112 15.57 -2.96 -2.25
N MET A 113 14.26 -2.76 -2.03
CA MET A 113 13.65 -2.86 -0.70
C MET A 113 13.79 -4.27 -0.13
N SER A 114 13.61 -5.30 -0.96
CA SER A 114 13.81 -6.70 -0.55
C SER A 114 15.26 -6.98 -0.13
N GLN A 115 16.24 -6.44 -0.87
CA GLN A 115 17.67 -6.62 -0.55
C GLN A 115 18.08 -5.95 0.75
N ILE A 116 17.49 -4.81 1.08
CA ILE A 116 17.80 -4.08 2.31
C ILE A 116 17.20 -4.76 3.54
N GLY A 117 16.18 -5.60 3.38
CA GLY A 117 15.46 -6.21 4.50
C GLY A 117 14.61 -5.19 5.26
N PHE A 118 13.74 -4.49 4.55
CA PHE A 118 12.87 -3.47 5.10
C PHE A 118 11.83 -4.06 6.08
N SER A 119 11.58 -3.40 7.21
CA SER A 119 10.76 -3.97 8.28
C SER A 119 9.25 -3.98 7.99
N PRO A 120 8.60 -2.86 7.55
CA PRO A 120 7.20 -2.91 7.12
C PRO A 120 7.05 -3.55 5.73
N ASN A 121 5.85 -4.01 5.41
CA ASN A 121 5.50 -4.32 4.03
C ASN A 121 5.38 -3.03 3.22
N ILE A 122 5.68 -3.11 1.93
CA ILE A 122 5.57 -1.99 0.99
C ILE A 122 4.72 -2.39 -0.20
N ALA A 123 3.83 -1.50 -0.56
CA ALA A 123 3.14 -1.46 -1.84
C ALA A 123 3.37 -0.07 -2.47
N SER A 124 3.20 0.07 -3.76
CA SER A 124 3.34 1.37 -4.45
C SER A 124 2.33 1.52 -5.57
N LEU A 125 1.92 2.76 -5.77
CA LEU A 125 1.25 3.21 -6.97
C LEU A 125 2.29 3.75 -7.96
N ILE A 126 2.00 3.72 -9.26
CA ILE A 126 2.78 4.50 -10.24
C ILE A 126 2.23 5.91 -10.32
N GLY A 127 3.08 6.91 -10.12
CA GLY A 127 2.69 8.32 -10.17
C GLY A 127 2.52 8.82 -11.60
N HIS A 128 1.33 9.31 -11.95
CA HIS A 128 1.06 9.94 -13.24
C HIS A 128 2.03 11.09 -13.54
N GLY A 129 2.27 11.98 -12.54
CA GLY A 129 3.20 13.09 -12.71
C GLY A 129 4.63 12.63 -12.97
N THR A 130 5.07 11.54 -12.34
CA THR A 130 6.37 10.91 -12.60
C THR A 130 6.47 10.42 -14.05
N VAL A 131 5.44 9.69 -14.53
CA VAL A 131 5.38 9.19 -15.91
C VAL A 131 5.33 10.35 -16.92
N ARG A 132 4.52 11.38 -16.64
CA ARG A 132 4.40 12.57 -17.49
C ARG A 132 5.73 13.33 -17.59
N ASN A 133 6.43 13.52 -16.48
CA ASN A 133 7.76 14.13 -16.47
C ASN A 133 8.76 13.32 -17.29
N GLN A 134 8.76 12.01 -17.17
CA GLN A 134 9.67 11.15 -17.92
C GLN A 134 9.47 11.25 -19.42
N VAL A 135 8.21 11.27 -19.87
CA VAL A 135 7.89 11.21 -21.31
C VAL A 135 7.89 12.62 -21.95
N MET A 136 7.37 13.62 -21.25
CA MET A 136 7.15 14.96 -21.81
C MET A 136 8.17 16.00 -21.34
N GLY A 137 9.14 15.65 -20.51
CA GLY A 137 10.19 16.55 -20.04
C GLY A 137 9.72 17.63 -19.07
N GLY A 138 8.72 17.33 -18.22
CA GLY A 138 8.31 18.18 -17.11
C GLY A 138 7.01 18.96 -17.31
N SER A 139 6.98 20.24 -16.97
CA SER A 139 5.76 21.06 -16.82
C SER A 139 5.20 21.61 -18.14
N LEU A 140 5.15 20.80 -19.17
CA LEU A 140 4.58 21.23 -20.45
C LEU A 140 3.07 21.44 -20.35
N ARG A 141 2.60 22.63 -20.72
CA ARG A 141 1.20 23.07 -20.64
C ARG A 141 0.33 22.59 -21.79
N ARG A 142 0.65 21.47 -22.41
CA ARG A 142 -0.09 20.89 -23.52
C ARG A 142 -0.47 19.45 -23.25
N PRO A 143 -1.49 18.89 -23.89
CA PRO A 143 -1.74 17.46 -23.86
C PRO A 143 -0.58 16.69 -24.52
N PRO A 144 -0.38 15.41 -24.18
CA PRO A 144 0.56 14.55 -24.88
C PRO A 144 0.14 14.33 -26.32
N VAL A 145 1.09 14.22 -27.24
CA VAL A 145 0.84 13.71 -28.57
C VAL A 145 0.66 12.19 -28.54
N ALA A 146 0.16 11.59 -29.63
CA ALA A 146 -0.17 10.17 -29.67
C ALA A 146 0.99 9.25 -29.24
N ASP A 147 2.19 9.54 -29.70
CA ASP A 147 3.39 8.74 -29.33
C ASP A 147 3.77 8.92 -27.87
N GLU A 148 3.64 10.13 -27.32
CA GLU A 148 3.88 10.38 -25.88
C GLU A 148 2.86 9.64 -25.03
N LEU A 149 1.57 9.69 -25.36
CA LEU A 149 0.54 8.96 -24.66
C LEU A 149 0.77 7.44 -24.72
N LYS A 150 1.24 6.94 -25.86
CA LYS A 150 1.61 5.53 -26.02
C LYS A 150 2.79 5.16 -25.08
N GLN A 151 3.82 6.01 -25.00
CA GLN A 151 4.95 5.79 -24.08
C GLN A 151 4.50 5.84 -22.62
N MET A 152 3.62 6.78 -22.24
CA MET A 152 3.06 6.84 -20.89
C MET A 152 2.32 5.54 -20.54
N ARG A 153 1.49 5.01 -21.44
CA ARG A 153 0.83 3.71 -21.25
C ARG A 153 1.83 2.57 -21.07
N GLN A 154 2.94 2.55 -21.81
CA GLN A 154 3.99 1.53 -21.68
C GLN A 154 4.65 1.57 -20.28
N HIS A 155 4.95 2.78 -19.75
CA HIS A 155 5.45 2.91 -18.38
C HIS A 155 4.47 2.39 -17.33
N ILE A 156 3.18 2.71 -17.49
CA ILE A 156 2.13 2.21 -16.58
C ILE A 156 2.01 0.70 -16.68
N THR A 157 1.94 0.13 -17.90
CA THR A 157 1.89 -1.33 -18.10
C THR A 157 3.09 -2.01 -17.45
N LYS A 158 4.30 -1.46 -17.62
CA LYS A 158 5.49 -2.00 -16.96
C LYS A 158 5.32 -1.97 -15.43
N ALA A 159 4.92 -0.84 -14.87
CA ALA A 159 4.76 -0.70 -13.43
C ALA A 159 3.71 -1.68 -12.87
N MET A 160 2.59 -1.88 -13.57
CA MET A 160 1.56 -2.85 -13.18
C MET A 160 2.10 -4.29 -13.22
N ASN A 161 2.85 -4.65 -14.26
CA ASN A 161 3.51 -5.96 -14.35
C ASN A 161 4.58 -6.17 -13.27
N ASP A 162 5.21 -5.11 -12.81
CA ASP A 162 6.19 -5.11 -11.72
C ASP A 162 5.52 -5.17 -10.33
N GLY A 163 4.18 -5.16 -10.24
CA GLY A 163 3.41 -5.30 -9.01
C GLY A 163 2.92 -3.99 -8.39
N ALA A 164 2.84 -2.89 -9.15
CA ALA A 164 2.17 -1.69 -8.67
C ALA A 164 0.68 -1.96 -8.38
N LEU A 165 0.14 -1.35 -7.33
CA LEU A 165 -1.29 -1.47 -6.99
C LEU A 165 -2.20 -0.75 -7.99
N GLY A 166 -1.68 0.21 -8.73
CA GLY A 166 -2.45 1.06 -9.61
C GLY A 166 -1.72 2.37 -9.91
N MET A 167 -2.47 3.40 -10.29
CA MET A 167 -1.94 4.72 -10.61
C MET A 167 -2.46 5.79 -9.65
N SER A 168 -1.59 6.71 -9.25
CA SER A 168 -1.99 7.93 -8.56
C SER A 168 -1.87 9.17 -9.44
N THR A 169 -2.74 10.15 -9.19
CA THR A 169 -2.61 11.49 -9.76
C THR A 169 -2.50 12.54 -8.67
N GLY A 170 -1.86 13.67 -8.99
CA GLY A 170 -1.86 14.88 -8.17
C GLY A 170 -2.19 16.06 -9.06
N LEU A 171 -3.50 16.28 -9.27
CA LEU A 171 -4.00 17.22 -10.28
C LEU A 171 -3.89 18.69 -9.86
N ILE A 172 -3.64 18.95 -8.59
CA ILE A 172 -3.32 20.27 -8.05
C ILE A 172 -1.83 20.62 -8.22
N TYR A 173 -0.97 19.61 -8.40
CA TYR A 173 0.49 19.76 -8.51
C TYR A 173 0.98 19.75 -9.95
N LEU A 174 2.17 20.30 -10.17
CA LEU A 174 2.89 20.16 -11.43
C LEU A 174 3.51 18.75 -11.52
N PRO A 175 3.48 18.11 -12.72
CA PRO A 175 2.88 18.56 -13.97
C PRO A 175 1.40 18.14 -14.12
N GLY A 176 0.81 17.44 -13.15
CA GLY A 176 -0.54 16.89 -13.20
C GLY A 176 -1.62 17.93 -13.49
N THR A 177 -1.44 19.17 -13.01
CA THR A 177 -2.39 20.27 -13.25
C THR A 177 -2.60 20.60 -14.73
N PHE A 178 -1.68 20.21 -15.62
CA PHE A 178 -1.81 20.43 -17.06
C PHE A 178 -2.45 19.26 -17.81
N ALA A 179 -2.64 18.13 -17.13
CA ALA A 179 -3.30 16.99 -17.75
C ALA A 179 -4.78 17.29 -18.00
N LYS A 180 -5.29 16.84 -19.13
CA LYS A 180 -6.71 16.86 -19.46
C LYS A 180 -7.36 15.56 -19.01
N THR A 181 -8.65 15.59 -18.77
CA THR A 181 -9.43 14.43 -18.34
C THR A 181 -9.29 13.26 -19.32
N ASP A 182 -9.27 13.51 -20.64
CA ASP A 182 -9.05 12.46 -21.65
C ASP A 182 -7.72 11.73 -21.49
N GLU A 183 -6.66 12.45 -21.11
CA GLU A 183 -5.37 11.83 -20.79
C GLU A 183 -5.49 10.89 -19.58
N LEU A 184 -6.16 11.35 -18.52
CA LEU A 184 -6.36 10.57 -17.30
C LEU A 184 -7.17 9.31 -17.57
N ILE A 185 -8.27 9.42 -18.33
CA ILE A 185 -9.10 8.29 -18.74
C ILE A 185 -8.28 7.27 -19.54
N ALA A 186 -7.50 7.75 -20.52
CA ALA A 186 -6.70 6.87 -21.37
C ALA A 186 -5.64 6.08 -20.57
N LEU A 187 -5.08 6.66 -19.51
CA LEU A 187 -4.11 6.01 -18.64
C LEU A 187 -4.80 5.12 -17.58
N ALA A 188 -5.93 5.56 -17.02
CA ALA A 188 -6.73 4.76 -16.10
C ALA A 188 -7.25 3.48 -16.74
N GLN A 189 -7.63 3.52 -18.04
CA GLN A 189 -7.99 2.31 -18.80
C GLN A 189 -6.84 1.30 -18.87
N THR A 190 -5.59 1.77 -18.95
CA THR A 190 -4.43 0.87 -18.91
C THR A 190 -4.28 0.23 -17.53
N VAL A 191 -4.52 0.99 -16.46
CA VAL A 191 -4.51 0.47 -15.07
C VAL A 191 -5.62 -0.55 -14.86
N SER A 192 -6.84 -0.23 -15.30
CA SER A 192 -8.01 -1.10 -15.19
C SER A 192 -7.82 -2.45 -15.90
N ALA A 193 -7.12 -2.46 -17.06
CA ALA A 193 -6.81 -3.70 -17.77
C ALA A 193 -5.88 -4.66 -16.97
N HIS A 194 -5.30 -4.18 -15.86
CA HIS A 194 -4.46 -4.95 -14.94
C HIS A 194 -5.10 -5.07 -13.55
N ASP A 195 -6.41 -4.88 -13.41
CA ASP A 195 -7.15 -4.89 -12.13
C ASP A 195 -6.59 -3.91 -11.08
N GLY A 196 -5.95 -2.83 -11.52
CA GLY A 196 -5.36 -1.82 -10.65
C GLY A 196 -6.36 -0.77 -10.18
N ILE A 197 -5.98 -0.06 -9.10
CA ILE A 197 -6.78 1.03 -8.53
C ILE A 197 -6.33 2.40 -9.07
N TYR A 198 -7.24 3.37 -9.03
CA TYR A 198 -6.97 4.77 -9.30
C TYR A 198 -7.15 5.60 -8.02
N VAL A 199 -6.16 6.44 -7.71
CA VAL A 199 -6.15 7.31 -6.53
C VAL A 199 -5.81 8.72 -6.96
N SER A 200 -6.51 9.73 -6.46
CA SER A 200 -6.30 11.11 -6.89
C SER A 200 -6.19 12.10 -5.73
N HIS A 201 -5.16 12.93 -5.76
CA HIS A 201 -5.23 14.26 -5.17
C HIS A 201 -5.91 15.17 -6.21
N MET A 202 -7.13 15.55 -5.93
CA MET A 202 -8.03 16.23 -6.88
C MET A 202 -7.46 17.58 -7.35
N ARG A 203 -8.01 18.11 -8.43
CA ARG A 203 -7.57 19.35 -9.06
C ARG A 203 -7.87 20.60 -8.25
N SER A 204 -8.85 20.53 -7.37
CA SER A 204 -9.27 21.66 -6.51
C SER A 204 -9.82 21.14 -5.18
N GLU A 205 -9.45 21.82 -4.11
CA GLU A 205 -10.00 21.64 -2.76
C GLU A 205 -10.85 22.84 -2.31
N GLY A 206 -11.00 23.83 -3.19
CA GLY A 206 -11.72 25.08 -2.93
C GLY A 206 -13.07 25.16 -3.65
N THR A 207 -13.38 26.32 -4.23
CA THR A 207 -14.68 26.61 -4.86
C THR A 207 -15.06 25.67 -6.01
N ASN A 208 -14.10 24.98 -6.63
CA ASN A 208 -14.34 24.04 -7.71
C ASN A 208 -14.29 22.56 -7.27
N ILE A 209 -14.44 22.29 -5.97
CA ILE A 209 -14.30 20.92 -5.43
C ILE A 209 -15.29 19.95 -6.07
N PHE A 210 -16.55 20.33 -6.27
CA PHE A 210 -17.54 19.43 -6.90
C PHE A 210 -17.15 19.03 -8.32
N LYS A 211 -16.63 19.98 -9.12
CA LYS A 211 -16.12 19.67 -10.47
C LYS A 211 -14.89 18.76 -10.43
N ALA A 212 -14.05 18.91 -9.40
CA ALA A 212 -12.87 18.09 -9.22
C ALA A 212 -13.25 16.66 -8.77
N VAL A 213 -14.30 16.50 -7.99
CA VAL A 213 -14.89 15.18 -7.64
C VAL A 213 -15.47 14.53 -8.89
N ASP A 214 -16.28 15.26 -9.67
CA ASP A 214 -16.89 14.75 -10.92
C ASP A 214 -15.83 14.30 -11.95
N GLU A 215 -14.64 14.93 -11.93
CA GLU A 215 -13.52 14.55 -12.83
C GLU A 215 -12.90 13.21 -12.47
N VAL A 216 -12.91 12.82 -11.19
CA VAL A 216 -12.19 11.62 -10.70
C VAL A 216 -13.10 10.44 -10.44
N CYS A 217 -14.42 10.63 -10.43
CA CYS A 217 -15.45 9.61 -10.32
C CYS A 217 -15.96 9.16 -11.69
#